data_4a3577040b91afc02539946ab533d0ef
#
_entry.id   4a3577040b91afc02539946ab533d0ef
#
_cell.length_a   1.000
_cell.length_b   1.000
_cell.length_c   1.000
_cell.angle_alpha   90.00
_cell.angle_beta   90.00
_cell.angle_gamma   90.00
#
_symmetry.space_group_name_H-M   'P 1'
#
loop_
_entity.id
_entity.type
_entity.pdbx_description
1 polymer ?
#
loop_
_entity_poly.entity_id
_entity_poly.type
_entity_poly.pdbx_seq_one_letter_code
_entity_poly.pdbx_strand_id
1 'polypeptide(L)'
;MPDAEPATTDAFLGGAFHLLQPARGGLRSGDDALLLAATVEPGQGGRAIDMGSGSGAAGWAAAIRAPGLSLTLAERDPMMAGLARRTLALPENAANAHRFAVAELDLLGSRPAREAVGLLDGAFDLVVTNPPFHPAGGRRSPDAARAGAKSVPDADFTARWIATASALLRHGGAFRMITRPDTLGDILPSCRNRLGGLTLRAVHSKPEAPAIRILLAATRGSRAPLRLLPPLVLDAPTKAALSAGTLTIAMT
;
A
#
# COMPACT_ATOMS: atom_id res chain seq x y z
N MET A 1 -28.24 -15.11 3.23
CA MET A 1 -26.89 -14.60 2.90
C MET A 1 -27.11 -13.37 2.05
N PRO A 2 -26.66 -12.16 2.45
CA PRO A 2 -26.69 -11.04 1.50
C PRO A 2 -25.86 -11.46 0.28
N ASP A 3 -26.39 -11.19 -0.92
CA ASP A 3 -25.75 -11.52 -2.17
C ASP A 3 -24.31 -10.98 -2.17
N ALA A 4 -23.34 -11.89 -2.35
CA ALA A 4 -21.94 -11.50 -2.39
C ALA A 4 -21.76 -10.53 -3.56
N GLU A 5 -21.23 -9.34 -3.29
CA GLU A 5 -20.93 -8.33 -4.32
C GLU A 5 -20.21 -8.97 -5.51
N PRO A 6 -20.61 -8.66 -6.75
CA PRO A 6 -19.99 -9.23 -7.94
C PRO A 6 -18.50 -8.86 -8.00
N ALA A 7 -17.66 -9.87 -8.09
CA ALA A 7 -16.21 -9.73 -8.13
C ALA A 7 -15.62 -10.47 -9.34
N THR A 8 -14.49 -9.98 -9.82
CA THR A 8 -13.66 -10.69 -10.81
C THR A 8 -12.43 -11.25 -10.12
N THR A 9 -11.91 -12.37 -10.61
CA THR A 9 -10.63 -12.93 -10.18
C THR A 9 -9.58 -12.57 -11.22
N ASP A 10 -8.54 -11.86 -10.78
CA ASP A 10 -7.43 -11.44 -11.64
C ASP A 10 -6.14 -12.12 -11.17
N ALA A 11 -5.36 -12.64 -12.12
CA ALA A 11 -4.03 -13.21 -11.86
C ALA A 11 -2.97 -12.10 -11.85
N PHE A 12 -2.07 -12.14 -10.88
CA PHE A 12 -0.98 -11.20 -10.72
C PHE A 12 0.39 -11.90 -10.71
N LEU A 13 1.44 -11.17 -11.12
CA LEU A 13 2.83 -11.64 -11.15
C LEU A 13 2.97 -12.97 -11.90
N GLY A 14 2.39 -13.06 -13.11
CA GLY A 14 2.42 -14.28 -13.90
C GLY A 14 1.61 -15.44 -13.31
N GLY A 15 0.63 -15.18 -12.45
CA GLY A 15 -0.20 -16.19 -11.78
C GLY A 15 0.33 -16.63 -10.41
N ALA A 16 1.33 -15.91 -9.85
CA ALA A 16 1.88 -16.22 -8.53
C ALA A 16 0.86 -16.03 -7.40
N PHE A 17 -0.16 -15.21 -7.61
CA PHE A 17 -1.35 -15.12 -6.78
C PHE A 17 -2.55 -14.62 -7.58
N HIS A 18 -3.75 -14.89 -7.08
CA HIS A 18 -5.01 -14.43 -7.63
C HIS A 18 -5.69 -13.48 -6.65
N LEU A 19 -6.35 -12.46 -7.16
CA LEU A 19 -6.98 -11.42 -6.36
C LEU A 19 -8.44 -11.22 -6.78
N LEU A 20 -9.36 -11.25 -5.82
CA LEU A 20 -10.73 -10.82 -6.04
C LEU A 20 -10.80 -9.30 -6.02
N GLN A 21 -11.36 -8.74 -7.07
CA GLN A 21 -11.55 -7.30 -7.22
C GLN A 21 -13.02 -6.98 -7.54
N PRO A 22 -13.52 -5.78 -7.19
CA PRO A 22 -14.88 -5.38 -7.56
C PRO A 22 -15.08 -5.47 -9.08
N ALA A 23 -16.17 -6.09 -9.52
CA ALA A 23 -16.51 -6.17 -10.94
C ALA A 23 -16.90 -4.80 -11.53
N ARG A 24 -17.52 -3.92 -10.71
CA ARG A 24 -17.92 -2.55 -11.05
C ARG A 24 -17.80 -1.65 -9.81
N GLY A 25 -17.56 -0.36 -10.03
CA GLY A 25 -17.74 0.68 -8.99
C GLY A 25 -16.72 0.68 -7.84
N GLY A 26 -15.56 0.03 -7.95
CA GLY A 26 -14.52 0.03 -6.93
C GLY A 26 -13.15 0.45 -7.49
N LEU A 27 -12.22 0.80 -6.58
CA LEU A 27 -10.82 0.96 -6.94
C LEU A 27 -10.24 -0.42 -7.28
N ARG A 28 -9.87 -0.60 -8.54
CA ARG A 28 -9.12 -1.79 -8.98
C ARG A 28 -7.64 -1.53 -8.80
N SER A 29 -6.95 -2.53 -8.28
CA SER A 29 -5.50 -2.49 -8.14
C SER A 29 -4.84 -2.61 -9.50
N GLY A 30 -3.84 -1.79 -9.73
CA GLY A 30 -3.07 -1.74 -10.97
C GLY A 30 -1.58 -1.66 -10.68
N ASP A 31 -0.84 -1.03 -11.61
CA ASP A 31 0.62 -0.90 -11.56
C ASP A 31 1.14 -0.28 -10.25
N ASP A 32 0.37 0.60 -9.60
CA ASP A 32 0.78 1.24 -8.33
C ASP A 32 1.05 0.21 -7.23
N ALA A 33 0.21 -0.82 -7.09
CA ALA A 33 0.40 -1.88 -6.10
C ALA A 33 1.67 -2.70 -6.38
N LEU A 34 1.91 -3.02 -7.65
CA LEU A 34 3.09 -3.77 -8.07
C LEU A 34 4.38 -2.95 -7.96
N LEU A 35 4.33 -1.66 -8.31
CA LEU A 35 5.46 -0.72 -8.12
C LEU A 35 5.83 -0.59 -6.65
N LEU A 36 4.84 -0.45 -5.78
CA LEU A 36 5.07 -0.40 -4.34
C LEU A 36 5.72 -1.70 -3.84
N ALA A 37 5.17 -2.85 -4.23
CA ALA A 37 5.73 -4.14 -3.85
C ALA A 37 7.16 -4.35 -4.38
N ALA A 38 7.47 -3.86 -5.60
CA ALA A 38 8.80 -3.94 -6.19
C ALA A 38 9.88 -3.18 -5.40
N THR A 39 9.50 -2.30 -4.46
CA THR A 39 10.41 -1.62 -3.51
C THR A 39 10.75 -2.45 -2.28
N VAL A 40 10.06 -3.58 -2.07
CA VAL A 40 10.32 -4.49 -0.95
C VAL A 40 11.47 -5.43 -1.32
N GLU A 41 12.48 -5.48 -0.47
CA GLU A 41 13.65 -6.34 -0.70
C GLU A 41 13.26 -7.82 -0.59
N PRO A 42 13.71 -8.71 -1.50
CA PRO A 42 13.36 -10.14 -1.46
C PRO A 42 13.75 -10.85 -0.15
N GLY A 43 14.82 -10.39 0.50
CA GLY A 43 15.27 -10.88 1.81
C GLY A 43 14.55 -10.28 3.01
N GLN A 44 13.59 -9.39 2.80
CA GLN A 44 12.81 -8.79 3.88
C GLN A 44 11.98 -9.87 4.59
N GLY A 45 12.10 -9.93 5.91
CA GLY A 45 11.31 -10.83 6.75
C GLY A 45 10.64 -10.10 7.90
N GLY A 46 9.89 -10.86 8.69
CA GLY A 46 9.19 -10.36 9.87
C GLY A 46 7.72 -10.03 9.62
N ARG A 47 7.16 -9.17 10.45
CA ARG A 47 5.75 -8.76 10.39
C ARG A 47 5.59 -7.51 9.53
N ALA A 48 4.73 -7.57 8.54
CA ALA A 48 4.40 -6.44 7.68
C ALA A 48 2.91 -6.08 7.78
N ILE A 49 2.59 -4.84 7.47
CA ILE A 49 1.21 -4.36 7.33
C ILE A 49 1.06 -3.57 6.03
N ASP A 50 0.00 -3.88 5.28
CA ASP A 50 -0.48 -3.08 4.16
C ASP A 50 -1.60 -2.17 4.68
N MET A 51 -1.28 -0.88 4.83
CA MET A 51 -2.19 0.13 5.37
C MET A 51 -3.10 0.68 4.28
N GLY A 52 -4.42 0.48 4.42
CA GLY A 52 -5.41 0.80 3.40
C GLY A 52 -5.29 -0.18 2.24
N SER A 53 -5.30 -1.45 2.54
CA SER A 53 -4.94 -2.52 1.61
C SER A 53 -5.92 -2.69 0.43
N GLY A 54 -7.14 -2.15 0.55
CA GLY A 54 -8.19 -2.50 -0.40
C GLY A 54 -8.42 -4.01 -0.42
N SER A 55 -8.43 -4.62 -1.60
CA SER A 55 -8.50 -6.08 -1.74
C SER A 55 -7.18 -6.81 -1.48
N GLY A 56 -6.07 -6.08 -1.23
CA GLY A 56 -4.80 -6.63 -0.78
C GLY A 56 -3.70 -6.76 -1.83
N ALA A 57 -3.80 -6.13 -2.99
CA ALA A 57 -2.86 -6.32 -4.10
C ALA A 57 -1.40 -6.02 -3.74
N ALA A 58 -1.13 -4.89 -3.06
CA ALA A 58 0.23 -4.51 -2.70
C ALA A 58 0.80 -5.46 -1.63
N GLY A 59 -0.01 -5.81 -0.64
CA GLY A 59 0.37 -6.79 0.38
C GLY A 59 0.69 -8.17 -0.20
N TRP A 60 -0.15 -8.70 -1.08
CA TRP A 60 0.10 -9.97 -1.75
C TRP A 60 1.38 -9.93 -2.58
N ALA A 61 1.53 -8.92 -3.43
CA ALA A 61 2.72 -8.78 -4.26
C ALA A 61 4.01 -8.65 -3.41
N ALA A 62 3.95 -7.92 -2.29
CA ALA A 62 5.08 -7.82 -1.35
C ALA A 62 5.41 -9.16 -0.69
N ALA A 63 4.40 -9.93 -0.25
CA ALA A 63 4.60 -11.23 0.38
C ALA A 63 5.10 -12.32 -0.59
N ILE A 64 4.65 -12.30 -1.84
CA ILE A 64 5.18 -13.20 -2.89
C ILE A 64 6.66 -12.89 -3.13
N ARG A 65 7.00 -11.60 -3.19
CA ARG A 65 8.37 -11.14 -3.41
C ARG A 65 9.31 -11.45 -2.24
N ALA A 66 8.82 -11.31 -1.02
CA ALA A 66 9.57 -11.53 0.22
C ALA A 66 8.92 -12.64 1.06
N PRO A 67 9.27 -13.91 0.81
CA PRO A 67 8.63 -15.07 1.45
C PRO A 67 8.77 -15.11 2.98
N GLY A 68 9.73 -14.38 3.55
CA GLY A 68 9.90 -14.25 5.01
C GLY A 68 8.91 -13.32 5.70
N LEU A 69 8.00 -12.66 4.96
CA LEU A 69 6.99 -11.76 5.54
C LEU A 69 5.73 -12.51 5.96
N SER A 70 5.24 -12.19 7.17
CA SER A 70 3.84 -12.39 7.59
C SER A 70 3.12 -11.05 7.50
N LEU A 71 1.95 -10.99 6.85
CA LEU A 71 1.36 -9.74 6.40
C LEU A 71 -0.07 -9.54 6.90
N THR A 72 -0.35 -8.38 7.47
CA THR A 72 -1.70 -7.96 7.83
C THR A 72 -2.23 -6.98 6.77
N LEU A 73 -3.37 -7.30 6.18
CA LEU A 73 -4.12 -6.42 5.28
C LEU A 73 -5.10 -5.61 6.13
N ALA A 74 -4.86 -4.31 6.29
CA ALA A 74 -5.69 -3.44 7.11
C ALA A 74 -6.55 -2.54 6.22
N GLU A 75 -7.88 -2.72 6.28
CA GLU A 75 -8.83 -2.02 5.43
C GLU A 75 -10.07 -1.60 6.24
N ARG A 76 -10.59 -0.40 5.99
CA ARG A 76 -11.78 0.11 6.67
C ARG A 76 -13.08 -0.17 5.94
N ASP A 77 -13.02 -0.34 4.62
CA ASP A 77 -14.21 -0.64 3.81
C ASP A 77 -14.56 -2.12 3.96
N PRO A 78 -15.74 -2.45 4.55
CA PRO A 78 -16.13 -3.85 4.78
C PRO A 78 -16.21 -4.68 3.51
N MET A 79 -16.59 -4.06 2.38
CA MET A 79 -16.68 -4.74 1.08
C MET A 79 -15.27 -5.13 0.61
N MET A 80 -14.30 -4.20 0.66
CA MET A 80 -12.92 -4.48 0.26
C MET A 80 -12.24 -5.47 1.21
N ALA A 81 -12.45 -5.33 2.53
CA ALA A 81 -11.97 -6.31 3.52
C ALA A 81 -12.59 -7.70 3.31
N GLY A 82 -13.86 -7.75 2.92
CA GLY A 82 -14.55 -8.99 2.53
C GLY A 82 -13.92 -9.64 1.30
N LEU A 83 -13.58 -8.86 0.27
CA LEU A 83 -12.85 -9.36 -0.90
C LEU A 83 -11.46 -9.87 -0.52
N ALA A 84 -10.74 -9.16 0.35
CA ALA A 84 -9.44 -9.61 0.85
C ALA A 84 -9.54 -10.96 1.57
N ARG A 85 -10.53 -11.16 2.46
CA ARG A 85 -10.77 -12.47 3.13
C ARG A 85 -11.09 -13.58 2.13
N ARG A 86 -11.96 -13.30 1.16
CA ARG A 86 -12.30 -14.26 0.09
C ARG A 86 -11.08 -14.59 -0.78
N THR A 87 -10.21 -13.62 -1.03
CA THR A 87 -8.92 -13.82 -1.74
C THR A 87 -8.03 -14.83 -1.00
N LEU A 88 -7.97 -14.79 0.33
CA LEU A 88 -7.21 -15.77 1.11
C LEU A 88 -7.76 -17.20 0.95
N ALA A 89 -9.06 -17.33 0.71
CA ALA A 89 -9.73 -18.62 0.57
C ALA A 89 -9.66 -19.21 -0.85
N LEU A 90 -9.08 -18.50 -1.82
CA LEU A 90 -8.91 -19.01 -3.19
C LEU A 90 -7.94 -20.20 -3.19
N PRO A 91 -8.28 -21.33 -3.85
CA PRO A 91 -7.39 -22.50 -3.96
C PRO A 91 -6.01 -22.14 -4.51
N GLU A 92 -5.93 -21.24 -5.46
CA GLU A 92 -4.70 -20.78 -6.10
C GLU A 92 -3.75 -20.08 -5.11
N ASN A 93 -4.29 -19.55 -4.02
CA ASN A 93 -3.54 -18.82 -2.99
C ASN A 93 -3.18 -19.69 -1.77
N ALA A 94 -3.67 -20.94 -1.70
CA ALA A 94 -3.59 -21.78 -0.50
C ALA A 94 -2.17 -21.94 0.06
N ALA A 95 -1.16 -22.04 -0.81
CA ALA A 95 0.24 -22.17 -0.41
C ALA A 95 0.77 -20.99 0.44
N ASN A 96 0.22 -19.79 0.23
CA ASN A 96 0.68 -18.56 0.85
C ASN A 96 -0.32 -17.96 1.85
N ALA A 97 -1.59 -18.35 1.80
CA ALA A 97 -2.67 -17.74 2.59
C ALA A 97 -2.42 -17.75 4.10
N HIS A 98 -1.71 -18.77 4.61
CA HIS A 98 -1.36 -18.90 6.04
C HIS A 98 -0.49 -17.76 6.57
N ARG A 99 0.16 -17.00 5.71
CA ARG A 99 1.01 -15.85 6.06
C ARG A 99 0.22 -14.54 6.22
N PHE A 100 -1.09 -14.56 5.94
CA PHE A 100 -1.91 -13.35 5.90
C PHE A 100 -2.97 -13.32 6.99
N ALA A 101 -3.25 -12.11 7.47
CA ALA A 101 -4.43 -11.78 8.26
C ALA A 101 -5.13 -10.55 7.65
N VAL A 102 -6.45 -10.45 7.82
CA VAL A 102 -7.22 -9.27 7.42
C VAL A 102 -7.79 -8.60 8.66
N ALA A 103 -7.44 -7.34 8.85
CA ALA A 103 -7.97 -6.47 9.91
C ALA A 103 -8.91 -5.44 9.29
N GLU A 104 -10.20 -5.54 9.62
CA GLU A 104 -11.21 -4.57 9.19
C GLU A 104 -11.36 -3.50 10.26
N LEU A 105 -10.84 -2.29 9.99
CA LEU A 105 -10.91 -1.16 10.91
C LEU A 105 -10.52 0.15 10.23
N ASP A 106 -10.93 1.27 10.83
CA ASP A 106 -10.34 2.58 10.53
C ASP A 106 -8.99 2.74 11.26
N LEU A 107 -7.90 2.70 10.51
CA LEU A 107 -6.54 2.89 11.04
C LEU A 107 -6.33 4.26 11.70
N LEU A 108 -7.12 5.27 11.32
CA LEU A 108 -7.09 6.61 11.93
C LEU A 108 -7.99 6.72 13.16
N GLY A 109 -8.66 5.65 13.54
CA GLY A 109 -9.40 5.51 14.78
C GLY A 109 -8.51 5.52 16.03
N SER A 110 -9.10 5.19 17.17
CA SER A 110 -8.37 5.20 18.44
C SER A 110 -7.32 4.09 18.51
N ARG A 111 -6.25 4.32 19.29
CA ARG A 111 -5.23 3.29 19.57
C ARG A 111 -5.83 2.01 20.17
N PRO A 112 -6.74 2.06 21.18
CA PRO A 112 -7.36 0.84 21.69
C PRO A 112 -8.12 0.04 20.63
N ALA A 113 -8.75 0.70 19.66
CA ALA A 113 -9.43 0.00 18.57
C ALA A 113 -8.45 -0.75 17.67
N ARG A 114 -7.26 -0.19 17.40
CA ARG A 114 -6.19 -0.89 16.68
C ARG A 114 -5.64 -2.08 17.48
N GLU A 115 -5.38 -1.88 18.77
CA GLU A 115 -4.86 -2.92 19.65
C GLU A 115 -5.83 -4.11 19.80
N ALA A 116 -7.14 -3.84 19.82
CA ALA A 116 -8.18 -4.88 19.90
C ALA A 116 -8.16 -5.87 18.72
N VAL A 117 -7.65 -5.44 17.55
CA VAL A 117 -7.46 -6.30 16.36
C VAL A 117 -6.00 -6.72 16.16
N GLY A 118 -5.15 -6.57 17.17
CA GLY A 118 -3.76 -7.02 17.15
C GLY A 118 -2.77 -6.08 16.46
N LEU A 119 -3.18 -4.85 16.13
CA LEU A 119 -2.30 -3.84 15.54
C LEU A 119 -1.63 -3.00 16.64
N LEU A 120 -0.63 -3.59 17.29
CA LEU A 120 0.12 -2.98 18.39
C LEU A 120 1.17 -1.99 17.86
N ASP A 121 1.40 -0.92 18.61
CA ASP A 121 2.49 0.01 18.33
C ASP A 121 3.85 -0.71 18.44
N GLY A 122 4.75 -0.43 17.50
CA GLY A 122 6.08 -1.03 17.46
C GLY A 122 6.13 -2.50 17.06
N ALA A 123 5.03 -3.07 16.54
CA ALA A 123 4.93 -4.50 16.27
C ALA A 123 5.34 -4.92 14.85
N PHE A 124 5.54 -3.98 13.94
CA PHE A 124 5.79 -4.28 12.52
C PHE A 124 7.20 -3.91 12.09
N ASP A 125 7.80 -4.79 11.29
CA ASP A 125 9.10 -4.60 10.64
C ASP A 125 8.97 -3.77 9.38
N LEU A 126 7.83 -3.86 8.70
CA LEU A 126 7.55 -3.19 7.44
C LEU A 126 6.11 -2.64 7.42
N VAL A 127 5.97 -1.40 6.99
CA VAL A 127 4.71 -0.83 6.53
C VAL A 127 4.81 -0.59 5.03
N VAL A 128 3.85 -1.10 4.27
CA VAL A 128 3.60 -0.72 2.88
C VAL A 128 2.27 0.03 2.80
N THR A 129 2.15 1.04 1.95
CA THR A 129 0.90 1.78 1.80
C THR A 129 0.79 2.50 0.46
N ASN A 130 -0.40 2.40 -0.12
CA ASN A 130 -0.86 3.23 -1.23
C ASN A 130 -2.10 3.99 -0.73
N PRO A 131 -1.91 5.11 -0.01
CA PRO A 131 -3.02 5.77 0.65
C PRO A 131 -4.02 6.34 -0.35
N PRO A 132 -5.31 6.48 0.03
CA PRO A 132 -6.27 7.12 -0.83
C PRO A 132 -5.88 8.57 -1.09
N PHE A 133 -5.69 8.89 -2.37
CA PHE A 133 -5.37 10.26 -2.79
C PHE A 133 -6.67 11.05 -2.91
N HIS A 134 -6.87 12.02 -2.02
CA HIS A 134 -7.90 13.03 -2.20
C HIS A 134 -7.32 14.17 -3.03
N PRO A 135 -7.74 14.36 -4.29
CA PRO A 135 -7.31 15.54 -5.04
C PRO A 135 -7.86 16.78 -4.31
N ALA A 136 -6.98 17.67 -3.88
CA ALA A 136 -7.39 19.02 -3.55
C ALA A 136 -8.06 19.61 -4.80
N GLY A 137 -9.42 19.73 -4.81
CA GLY A 137 -10.19 20.30 -5.91
C GLY A 137 -10.51 19.36 -7.09
N GLY A 138 -10.23 18.05 -7.01
CA GLY A 138 -10.55 17.10 -8.08
C GLY A 138 -12.05 16.74 -8.14
N ARG A 139 -12.62 16.66 -9.37
CA ARG A 139 -13.96 16.14 -9.62
C ARG A 139 -14.10 14.75 -9.00
N ARG A 140 -15.04 14.60 -8.05
CA ARG A 140 -15.43 13.30 -7.51
C ARG A 140 -15.91 12.40 -8.65
N SER A 141 -15.49 11.13 -8.65
CA SER A 141 -16.18 10.14 -9.46
C SER A 141 -17.68 10.16 -9.11
N PRO A 142 -18.59 10.06 -10.07
CA PRO A 142 -20.04 10.05 -9.80
C PRO A 142 -20.46 8.96 -8.81
N ASP A 143 -19.72 7.86 -8.71
CA ASP A 143 -20.00 6.75 -7.79
C ASP A 143 -19.59 7.05 -6.35
N ALA A 144 -18.56 7.85 -6.10
CA ALA A 144 -18.19 8.31 -4.75
C ALA A 144 -19.25 9.26 -4.14
N ALA A 145 -19.99 9.97 -4.99
CA ALA A 145 -21.10 10.83 -4.56
C ALA A 145 -22.31 10.03 -4.08
N ARG A 146 -22.52 8.81 -4.57
CA ARG A 146 -23.63 7.92 -4.16
C ARG A 146 -23.38 7.21 -2.83
N ALA A 147 -22.14 7.04 -2.44
CA ALA A 147 -21.76 6.35 -1.20
C ALA A 147 -21.99 7.17 0.09
N GLY A 148 -22.62 8.35 0.01
CA GLY A 148 -23.08 9.11 1.19
C GLY A 148 -21.97 9.62 2.12
N ALA A 149 -20.71 9.44 1.78
CA ALA A 149 -19.60 9.89 2.59
C ALA A 149 -19.37 11.39 2.38
N LYS A 150 -19.92 12.21 3.27
CA LYS A 150 -19.47 13.58 3.53
C LYS A 150 -18.06 13.53 4.11
N SER A 151 -17.06 13.16 3.31
CA SER A 151 -15.68 13.40 3.72
C SER A 151 -15.35 14.86 3.43
N VAL A 152 -15.45 15.70 4.45
CA VAL A 152 -14.70 16.96 4.50
C VAL A 152 -13.24 16.55 4.22
N PRO A 153 -12.49 17.25 3.34
CA PRO A 153 -11.06 17.00 3.22
C PRO A 153 -10.46 17.14 4.63
N ASP A 154 -10.03 16.02 5.20
CA ASP A 154 -9.33 16.05 6.50
C ASP A 154 -7.95 16.63 6.19
N ALA A 155 -7.76 17.91 6.48
CA ALA A 155 -6.50 18.62 6.25
C ALA A 155 -5.33 17.91 6.96
N ASP A 156 -5.64 17.14 8.01
CA ASP A 156 -4.65 16.39 8.80
C ASP A 156 -4.51 14.91 8.38
N PHE A 157 -5.24 14.47 7.34
CA PHE A 157 -5.23 13.06 6.93
C PHE A 157 -3.81 12.53 6.75
N THR A 158 -2.99 13.21 5.96
CA THR A 158 -1.61 12.77 5.65
C THR A 158 -0.77 12.71 6.93
N ALA A 159 -0.86 13.72 7.80
CA ALA A 159 -0.12 13.76 9.05
C ALA A 159 -0.52 12.61 9.99
N ARG A 160 -1.82 12.34 10.13
CA ARG A 160 -2.35 11.22 10.92
C ARG A 160 -1.97 9.87 10.34
N TRP A 161 -2.01 9.73 9.01
CA TRP A 161 -1.62 8.50 8.30
C TRP A 161 -0.15 8.15 8.55
N ILE A 162 0.75 9.11 8.36
CA ILE A 162 2.19 8.94 8.61
C ILE A 162 2.47 8.68 10.10
N ALA A 163 1.78 9.39 11.00
CA ALA A 163 1.92 9.18 12.44
C ALA A 163 1.51 7.75 12.83
N THR A 164 0.38 7.25 12.30
CA THR A 164 -0.09 5.88 12.53
C THR A 164 0.90 4.85 11.96
N ALA A 165 1.36 5.03 10.73
CA ALA A 165 2.37 4.17 10.13
C ALA A 165 3.65 4.11 10.98
N SER A 166 4.13 5.26 11.43
CA SER A 166 5.31 5.34 12.30
C SER A 166 5.06 4.69 13.66
N ALA A 167 3.88 4.83 14.25
CA ALA A 167 3.56 4.18 15.52
C ALA A 167 3.58 2.65 15.42
N LEU A 168 3.00 2.10 14.36
CA LEU A 168 2.94 0.65 14.11
C LEU A 168 4.31 0.03 13.86
N LEU A 169 5.23 0.74 13.21
CA LEU A 169 6.59 0.26 12.96
C LEU A 169 7.38 0.12 14.28
N ARG A 170 8.22 -0.91 14.42
CA ARG A 170 9.27 -0.92 15.42
C ARG A 170 10.37 0.09 15.10
N HIS A 171 11.20 0.46 16.07
CA HIS A 171 12.39 1.26 15.79
C HIS A 171 13.29 0.54 14.77
N GLY A 172 13.76 1.27 13.77
CA GLY A 172 14.50 0.69 12.64
C GLY A 172 13.61 -0.03 11.62
N GLY A 173 12.30 -0.10 11.81
CA GLY A 173 11.36 -0.68 10.86
C GLY A 173 11.25 0.14 9.56
N ALA A 174 11.00 -0.56 8.46
CA ALA A 174 10.98 0.01 7.12
C ALA A 174 9.58 0.54 6.74
N PHE A 175 9.55 1.70 6.12
CA PHE A 175 8.35 2.30 5.55
C PHE A 175 8.47 2.37 4.02
N ARG A 176 7.43 1.95 3.31
CA ARG A 176 7.31 2.04 1.85
C ARG A 176 5.97 2.64 1.47
N MET A 177 6.00 3.62 0.61
CA MET A 177 4.81 4.32 0.15
C MET A 177 4.92 4.60 -1.35
N ILE A 178 3.80 4.45 -2.06
CA ILE A 178 3.62 5.05 -3.38
C ILE A 178 2.65 6.22 -3.25
N THR A 179 2.93 7.29 -3.97
CA THR A 179 2.11 8.51 -3.88
C THR A 179 2.17 9.32 -5.17
N ARG A 180 1.41 10.40 -5.22
CA ARG A 180 1.44 11.39 -6.32
C ARG A 180 2.47 12.48 -6.00
N PRO A 181 3.09 13.12 -7.02
CA PRO A 181 4.03 14.21 -6.80
C PRO A 181 3.45 15.40 -6.02
N ASP A 182 2.17 15.72 -6.28
CA ASP A 182 1.47 16.85 -5.65
C ASP A 182 1.25 16.70 -4.13
N THR A 183 1.34 15.49 -3.60
CA THR A 183 1.17 15.22 -2.15
C THR A 183 2.46 15.35 -1.33
N LEU A 184 3.62 15.52 -1.99
CA LEU A 184 4.91 15.58 -1.28
C LEU A 184 4.99 16.75 -0.30
N GLY A 185 4.30 17.87 -0.60
CA GLY A 185 4.24 19.03 0.27
C GLY A 185 3.69 18.72 1.67
N ASP A 186 2.78 17.76 1.78
CA ASP A 186 2.16 17.34 3.05
C ASP A 186 2.91 16.15 3.67
N ILE A 187 3.42 15.24 2.85
CA ILE A 187 4.09 14.02 3.30
C ILE A 187 5.43 14.33 3.98
N LEU A 188 6.28 15.14 3.34
CA LEU A 188 7.63 15.40 3.86
C LEU A 188 7.62 16.06 5.25
N PRO A 189 6.82 17.11 5.52
CA PRO A 189 6.68 17.64 6.87
C PRO A 189 6.14 16.61 7.88
N SER A 190 5.19 15.78 7.47
CA SER A 190 4.58 14.75 8.32
C SER A 190 5.56 13.65 8.76
N CYS A 191 6.62 13.41 7.99
CA CYS A 191 7.67 12.46 8.34
C CYS A 191 8.61 12.97 9.44
N ARG A 192 8.70 14.29 9.68
CA ARG A 192 9.64 14.87 10.66
C ARG A 192 9.48 14.25 12.04
N ASN A 193 10.62 13.94 12.69
CA ASN A 193 10.72 13.34 14.01
C ASN A 193 10.10 11.93 14.14
N ARG A 194 9.68 11.30 13.03
CA ARG A 194 9.07 9.97 13.00
C ARG A 194 9.83 9.01 12.09
N LEU A 195 9.96 9.41 10.83
CA LEU A 195 10.58 8.65 9.77
C LEU A 195 11.75 9.46 9.20
N GLY A 196 12.90 8.84 9.05
CA GLY A 196 14.09 9.48 8.48
C GLY A 196 14.79 8.58 7.47
N GLY A 197 15.89 9.08 6.90
CA GLY A 197 16.53 8.40 5.79
C GLY A 197 15.60 8.29 4.58
N LEU A 198 14.77 9.34 4.37
CA LEU A 198 13.81 9.35 3.28
C LEU A 198 14.55 9.20 1.96
N THR A 199 14.08 8.28 1.14
CA THR A 199 14.58 8.07 -0.21
C THR A 199 13.41 8.18 -1.17
N LEU A 200 13.52 9.05 -2.17
CA LEU A 200 12.48 9.31 -3.15
C LEU A 200 12.96 8.87 -4.54
N ARG A 201 12.08 8.22 -5.28
CA ARG A 201 12.27 7.90 -6.69
C ARG A 201 11.03 8.30 -7.48
N ALA A 202 11.21 9.20 -8.44
CA ALA A 202 10.16 9.59 -9.37
C ALA A 202 9.90 8.46 -10.37
N VAL A 203 8.63 8.25 -10.70
CA VAL A 203 8.19 7.30 -11.74
C VAL A 203 7.57 8.10 -12.88
N HIS A 204 8.06 7.87 -14.07
CA HIS A 204 7.65 8.57 -15.30
C HIS A 204 7.03 7.59 -16.28
N SER A 205 6.00 8.01 -17.00
CA SER A 205 5.41 7.23 -18.10
C SER A 205 6.29 7.22 -19.35
N LYS A 206 7.07 8.30 -19.53
CA LYS A 206 8.06 8.51 -20.61
C LYS A 206 9.21 9.36 -20.04
N PRO A 207 10.43 9.30 -20.61
CA PRO A 207 11.58 10.04 -20.09
C PRO A 207 11.34 11.56 -19.94
N GLU A 208 10.65 12.17 -20.91
CA GLU A 208 10.44 13.62 -20.97
C GLU A 208 9.11 14.05 -20.30
N ALA A 209 8.26 13.12 -19.87
CA ALA A 209 6.99 13.44 -19.23
C ALA A 209 7.20 13.79 -17.75
N PRO A 210 6.34 14.62 -17.15
CA PRO A 210 6.34 14.80 -15.70
C PRO A 210 6.17 13.47 -14.96
N ALA A 211 6.71 13.40 -13.73
CA ALA A 211 6.52 12.24 -12.87
C ALA A 211 5.03 12.01 -12.59
N ILE A 212 4.59 10.77 -12.72
CA ILE A 212 3.21 10.36 -12.43
C ILE A 212 3.04 9.79 -11.02
N ARG A 213 4.12 9.23 -10.45
CA ARG A 213 4.16 8.71 -9.09
C ARG A 213 5.51 9.02 -8.43
N ILE A 214 5.49 8.94 -7.10
CA ILE A 214 6.70 8.94 -6.28
C ILE A 214 6.68 7.66 -5.46
N LEU A 215 7.76 6.91 -5.50
CA LEU A 215 8.08 5.86 -4.56
C LEU A 215 8.88 6.47 -3.42
N LEU A 216 8.44 6.24 -2.19
CA LEU A 216 9.06 6.75 -0.98
C LEU A 216 9.44 5.59 -0.08
N ALA A 217 10.69 5.56 0.35
CA ALA A 217 11.17 4.71 1.41
C ALA A 217 11.65 5.56 2.59
N ALA A 218 11.49 5.04 3.80
CA ALA A 218 11.99 5.66 5.02
C ALA A 218 12.20 4.60 6.11
N THR A 219 12.84 4.99 7.21
CA THR A 219 13.08 4.11 8.37
C THR A 219 12.64 4.82 9.64
N ARG A 220 11.88 4.12 10.51
CA ARG A 220 11.47 4.68 11.80
C ARG A 220 12.68 5.00 12.67
N GLY A 221 12.75 6.25 13.15
CA GLY A 221 13.80 6.73 14.06
C GLY A 221 15.16 6.99 13.40
N SER A 222 15.30 6.81 12.08
CA SER A 222 16.52 7.19 11.37
C SER A 222 16.73 8.71 11.38
N ARG A 223 17.99 9.13 11.39
CA ARG A 223 18.42 10.54 11.23
C ARG A 223 19.22 10.77 9.94
N ALA A 224 19.27 9.75 9.07
CA ALA A 224 19.95 9.88 7.80
C ALA A 224 19.30 10.96 6.92
N PRO A 225 20.06 11.65 6.07
CA PRO A 225 19.53 12.69 5.19
C PRO A 225 18.58 12.11 4.14
N LEU A 226 17.75 12.99 3.57
CA LEU A 226 16.91 12.69 2.43
C LEU A 226 17.79 12.47 1.18
N ARG A 227 17.43 11.49 0.37
CA ARG A 227 18.06 11.20 -0.92
C ARG A 227 17.03 11.17 -2.05
N LEU A 228 17.43 11.67 -3.20
CA LEU A 228 16.71 11.55 -4.45
C LEU A 228 17.46 10.56 -5.34
N LEU A 229 16.75 9.51 -5.77
CA LEU A 229 17.32 8.50 -6.67
C LEU A 229 17.02 8.85 -8.14
N PRO A 230 17.80 8.32 -9.09
CA PRO A 230 17.46 8.42 -10.51
C PRO A 230 16.04 7.95 -10.77
N PRO A 231 15.31 8.59 -11.72
CA PRO A 231 13.93 8.25 -11.99
C PRO A 231 13.78 6.83 -12.57
N LEU A 232 12.59 6.26 -12.40
CA LEU A 232 12.15 5.05 -13.07
C LEU A 232 11.26 5.45 -14.25
N VAL A 233 11.55 4.94 -15.44
CA VAL A 233 10.68 5.09 -16.60
C VAL A 233 9.92 3.79 -16.84
N LEU A 234 8.60 3.90 -17.00
CA LEU A 234 7.71 2.77 -17.29
C LEU A 234 7.67 2.47 -18.80
N ASP A 235 8.82 2.16 -19.37
CA ASP A 235 8.93 1.65 -20.74
C ASP A 235 8.38 0.21 -20.87
N ALA A 236 8.34 -0.32 -22.09
CA ALA A 236 7.78 -1.64 -22.34
C ALA A 236 8.54 -2.77 -21.59
N PRO A 237 9.89 -2.81 -21.55
CA PRO A 237 10.64 -3.77 -20.76
C PRO A 237 10.35 -3.68 -19.25
N THR A 238 10.32 -2.46 -18.70
CA THR A 238 10.03 -2.22 -17.27
C THR A 238 8.64 -2.70 -16.91
N LYS A 239 7.62 -2.42 -17.73
CA LYS A 239 6.25 -2.90 -17.53
C LYS A 239 6.15 -4.42 -17.61
N ALA A 240 6.83 -5.04 -18.55
CA ALA A 240 6.88 -6.50 -18.65
C ALA A 240 7.49 -7.12 -17.40
N ALA A 241 8.63 -6.59 -16.92
CA ALA A 241 9.27 -7.05 -15.69
C ALA A 241 8.39 -6.82 -14.45
N LEU A 242 7.67 -5.69 -14.38
CA LEU A 242 6.73 -5.39 -13.30
C LEU A 242 5.59 -6.42 -13.26
N SER A 243 4.94 -6.67 -14.40
CA SER A 243 3.84 -7.63 -14.51
C SER A 243 4.27 -9.07 -14.25
N ALA A 244 5.50 -9.43 -14.62
CA ALA A 244 6.09 -10.73 -14.34
C ALA A 244 6.59 -10.88 -12.88
N GLY A 245 6.63 -9.80 -12.09
CA GLY A 245 7.14 -9.82 -10.72
C GLY A 245 8.67 -9.87 -10.60
N THR A 246 9.40 -9.68 -11.70
CA THR A 246 10.87 -9.75 -11.73
C THR A 246 11.55 -8.39 -11.51
N LEU A 247 10.79 -7.29 -11.60
CA LEU A 247 11.31 -5.95 -11.37
C LEU A 247 11.68 -5.76 -9.89
N THR A 248 12.91 -5.36 -9.62
CA THR A 248 13.37 -4.87 -8.30
C THR A 248 13.66 -3.38 -8.38
N ILE A 249 13.07 -2.61 -7.48
CA ILE A 249 13.27 -1.17 -7.38
C ILE A 249 14.07 -0.90 -6.11
N ALA A 250 15.40 -0.78 -6.24
CA ALA A 250 16.25 -0.44 -5.11
C ALA A 250 15.88 0.94 -4.56
N MET A 251 15.74 1.03 -3.24
CA MET A 251 15.42 2.26 -2.50
C MET A 251 16.55 2.60 -1.50
N THR A 252 17.71 2.02 -1.72
CA THR A 252 18.94 2.24 -0.91
C THR A 252 20.03 2.95 -1.71
#